data_846b2b3bebb9cc80aa2cc0233038b574
#
_entry.id   846b2b3bebb9cc80aa2cc0233038b574
#
_cell.length_a   1.000
_cell.length_b   1.000
_cell.length_c   1.000
_cell.angle_alpha   90.00
_cell.angle_beta   90.00
_cell.angle_gamma   90.00
#
_symmetry.space_group_name_H-M   'P 1'
#
loop_
_entity.id
_entity.type
_entity.pdbx_description
1 polymer ?
#
loop_
_entity_poly.entity_id
_entity_poly.type
_entity_poly.pdbx_seq_one_letter_code
_entity_poly.pdbx_strand_id
1 'polypeptide(L)'
;VRHNGKLYNCAALIQQGEILGLVPKVHLPNYGEFYEKRWFASGKDMDNLITLCGQEVCLSDRLIWACEEIPDLVIGVEICEDLWAPEPPSAALARSGATLILNLSASNETVGKANYRRNLVAGQSGRLLCGYVYADAGEGESTTDLVFSGHNIIAENGSLLAERRFAAGLTISEIDVQRLAYERPRPGTPWRRPTAWG
;
A
#
# COMPACT_ATOMS: atom_id res chain seq x y z
N VAL A 1 1.76 8.72 -13.35
CA VAL A 1 0.65 9.27 -14.14
C VAL A 1 0.79 10.77 -14.24
N ARG A 2 0.49 11.34 -15.42
CA ARG A 2 0.46 12.79 -15.60
C ARG A 2 -0.99 13.29 -15.53
N HIS A 3 -1.23 14.28 -14.69
CA HIS A 3 -2.55 14.90 -14.52
C HIS A 3 -2.40 16.39 -14.18
N ASN A 4 -3.17 17.26 -14.85
CA ASN A 4 -3.14 18.72 -14.65
C ASN A 4 -1.72 19.33 -14.63
N GLY A 5 -0.87 18.93 -15.59
CA GLY A 5 0.50 19.42 -15.75
C GLY A 5 1.51 18.90 -14.71
N LYS A 6 1.11 18.07 -13.75
CA LYS A 6 1.96 17.45 -12.74
C LYS A 6 2.13 15.95 -13.00
N LEU A 7 3.20 15.38 -12.44
CA LEU A 7 3.47 13.94 -12.47
C LEU A 7 3.21 13.35 -11.08
N TYR A 8 2.55 12.20 -11.03
CA TYR A 8 2.23 11.48 -9.80
C TYR A 8 2.81 10.08 -9.85
N ASN A 9 3.42 9.64 -8.77
CA ASN A 9 3.80 8.26 -8.54
C ASN A 9 2.54 7.51 -8.07
N CYS A 10 2.10 6.52 -8.83
CA CYS A 10 0.81 5.85 -8.57
C CYS A 10 0.96 4.34 -8.58
N ALA A 11 0.24 3.68 -7.69
CA ALA A 11 -0.10 2.27 -7.80
C ALA A 11 -1.39 2.11 -8.62
N ALA A 12 -1.46 1.05 -9.43
CA ALA A 12 -2.64 0.69 -10.18
C ALA A 12 -3.16 -0.67 -9.72
N LEU A 13 -4.45 -0.77 -9.43
CA LEU A 13 -5.12 -2.06 -9.29
C LEU A 13 -5.69 -2.44 -10.64
N ILE A 14 -5.31 -3.63 -11.12
CA ILE A 14 -5.69 -4.13 -12.46
C ILE A 14 -6.27 -5.52 -12.31
N GLN A 15 -7.42 -5.74 -12.94
CA GLN A 15 -8.08 -7.05 -12.98
C GLN A 15 -8.59 -7.31 -14.40
N GLN A 16 -8.30 -8.48 -14.96
CA GLN A 16 -8.79 -8.93 -16.28
C GLN A 16 -8.54 -7.91 -17.42
N GLY A 17 -7.45 -7.13 -17.33
CA GLY A 17 -7.11 -6.12 -18.35
C GLY A 17 -7.74 -4.75 -18.10
N GLU A 18 -8.56 -4.59 -17.08
CA GLU A 18 -9.16 -3.31 -16.70
C GLU A 18 -8.42 -2.68 -15.52
N ILE A 19 -8.28 -1.35 -15.56
CA ILE A 19 -7.70 -0.55 -14.49
C ILE A 19 -8.81 -0.16 -13.53
N LEU A 20 -8.89 -0.83 -12.37
CA LEU A 20 -9.94 -0.59 -11.38
C LEU A 20 -9.74 0.72 -10.61
N GLY A 21 -8.53 1.28 -10.61
CA GLY A 21 -8.23 2.55 -10.00
C GLY A 21 -6.75 2.79 -9.82
N LEU A 22 -6.41 4.03 -9.52
CA LEU A 22 -5.05 4.53 -9.31
C LEU A 22 -4.95 5.20 -7.95
N VAL A 23 -3.99 4.77 -7.15
CA VAL A 23 -3.67 5.38 -5.86
C VAL A 23 -2.39 6.19 -6.00
N PRO A 24 -2.44 7.52 -5.89
CA PRO A 24 -1.24 8.34 -5.94
C PRO A 24 -0.53 8.34 -4.58
N LYS A 25 0.80 8.31 -4.59
CA LYS A 25 1.63 8.44 -3.39
C LYS A 25 1.37 9.77 -2.69
N VAL A 26 1.13 9.73 -1.39
CA VAL A 26 0.80 10.91 -0.57
C VAL A 26 2.08 11.56 -0.01
N HIS A 27 2.94 10.75 0.62
CA HIS A 27 4.17 11.23 1.24
C HIS A 27 5.38 10.98 0.34
N LEU A 28 6.01 12.08 -0.08
CA LEU A 28 7.16 12.04 -0.99
C LEU A 28 8.44 12.25 -0.19
N PRO A 29 9.35 11.27 -0.10
CA PRO A 29 10.64 11.45 0.56
C PRO A 29 11.48 12.49 -0.18
N ASN A 30 12.07 13.40 0.57
CA ASN A 30 12.94 14.46 0.04
C ASN A 30 14.03 14.79 1.04
N TYR A 31 14.78 13.76 1.42
CA TYR A 31 15.88 13.82 2.39
C TYR A 31 16.92 12.73 2.07
N GLY A 32 18.15 12.93 2.49
CA GLY A 32 19.25 12.01 2.21
C GLY A 32 19.40 11.75 0.71
N GLU A 33 19.34 10.50 0.33
CA GLU A 33 19.41 10.02 -1.05
C GLU A 33 18.11 10.09 -1.83
N PHE A 34 17.02 10.52 -1.22
CA PHE A 34 15.71 10.61 -1.85
C PHE A 34 15.35 12.03 -2.26
N TYR A 35 14.89 12.22 -3.50
CA TYR A 35 14.48 13.53 -4.06
C TYR A 35 13.20 13.42 -4.89
N GLU A 36 12.21 12.68 -4.43
CA GLU A 36 10.98 12.46 -5.19
C GLU A 36 10.20 13.75 -5.49
N LYS A 37 10.26 14.74 -4.61
CA LYS A 37 9.60 16.05 -4.82
C LYS A 37 10.12 16.81 -6.04
N ARG A 38 11.30 16.44 -6.57
CA ARG A 38 11.82 17.01 -7.80
C ARG A 38 10.97 16.62 -9.01
N TRP A 39 10.38 15.43 -8.98
CA TRP A 39 9.71 14.81 -10.12
C TRP A 39 8.22 14.65 -9.92
N PHE A 40 7.77 14.38 -8.70
CA PHE A 40 6.40 14.02 -8.39
C PHE A 40 5.73 15.05 -7.49
N ALA A 41 4.42 15.19 -7.68
CA ALA A 41 3.53 15.91 -6.78
C ALA A 41 2.87 14.91 -5.79
N SER A 42 2.55 15.41 -4.59
CA SER A 42 1.77 14.64 -3.62
C SER A 42 0.34 14.42 -4.13
N GLY A 43 -0.15 13.21 -3.94
CA GLY A 43 -1.53 12.83 -4.22
C GLY A 43 -2.51 13.09 -3.09
N LYS A 44 -2.09 13.82 -2.05
CA LYS A 44 -2.94 14.09 -0.90
C LYS A 44 -4.24 14.78 -1.30
N ASP A 45 -5.37 14.29 -0.76
CA ASP A 45 -6.74 14.77 -1.01
C ASP A 45 -7.16 14.73 -2.48
N MET A 46 -6.52 13.87 -3.28
CA MET A 46 -6.86 13.70 -4.69
C MET A 46 -8.10 12.81 -4.82
N ASP A 47 -9.02 13.27 -5.65
CA ASP A 47 -10.24 12.54 -6.02
C ASP A 47 -10.70 12.99 -7.40
N ASN A 48 -10.17 12.37 -8.44
CA ASN A 48 -10.37 12.77 -9.84
C ASN A 48 -10.69 11.57 -10.72
N LEU A 49 -11.47 11.81 -11.75
CA LEU A 49 -11.66 10.86 -12.85
C LEU A 49 -10.74 11.28 -13.99
N ILE A 50 -9.96 10.32 -14.52
CA ILE A 50 -9.00 10.57 -15.60
C ILE A 50 -9.14 9.52 -16.70
N THR A 51 -8.70 9.84 -17.90
CA THR A 51 -8.59 8.86 -18.98
C THR A 51 -7.17 8.30 -19.02
N LEU A 52 -7.01 6.99 -18.86
CA LEU A 52 -5.73 6.28 -18.98
C LEU A 52 -5.92 5.01 -19.81
N CYS A 53 -5.05 4.80 -20.81
CA CYS A 53 -5.12 3.64 -21.72
C CYS A 53 -6.51 3.45 -22.37
N GLY A 54 -7.22 4.53 -22.65
CA GLY A 54 -8.58 4.49 -23.22
C GLY A 54 -9.70 4.15 -22.23
N GLN A 55 -9.38 4.01 -20.94
CA GLN A 55 -10.33 3.73 -19.87
C GLN A 55 -10.55 4.97 -19.02
N GLU A 56 -11.74 5.16 -18.50
CA GLU A 56 -12.05 6.16 -17.49
C GLU A 56 -11.74 5.58 -16.11
N VAL A 57 -10.79 6.15 -15.38
CA VAL A 57 -10.19 5.57 -14.17
C VAL A 57 -10.22 6.60 -13.04
N CYS A 58 -10.62 6.15 -11.85
CA CYS A 58 -10.54 6.97 -10.64
C CYS A 58 -9.08 7.07 -10.18
N LEU A 59 -8.61 8.28 -9.92
CA LEU A 59 -7.31 8.61 -9.33
C LEU A 59 -7.55 9.26 -7.97
N SER A 60 -7.40 8.49 -6.89
CA SER A 60 -7.73 8.96 -5.55
C SER A 60 -6.85 8.30 -4.47
N ASP A 61 -6.48 9.06 -3.44
CA ASP A 61 -5.75 8.56 -2.27
C ASP A 61 -6.64 7.82 -1.24
N ARG A 62 -7.94 7.68 -1.54
CA ARG A 62 -8.95 7.09 -0.64
C ARG A 62 -9.60 5.83 -1.19
N LEU A 63 -9.06 5.28 -2.29
CA LEU A 63 -9.61 4.08 -2.91
C LEU A 63 -9.44 2.86 -2.03
N ILE A 64 -10.53 2.10 -1.89
CA ILE A 64 -10.52 0.74 -1.36
C ILE A 64 -11.38 -0.14 -2.29
N TRP A 65 -11.01 -1.41 -2.42
CA TRP A 65 -11.70 -2.36 -3.27
C TRP A 65 -12.19 -3.54 -2.46
N ALA A 66 -13.50 -3.79 -2.49
CA ALA A 66 -14.11 -4.98 -1.88
C ALA A 66 -14.13 -6.12 -2.90
N CYS A 67 -13.71 -7.31 -2.47
CA CYS A 67 -13.83 -8.51 -3.26
C CYS A 67 -15.26 -9.07 -3.15
N GLU A 68 -15.91 -9.32 -4.28
CA GLU A 68 -17.27 -9.91 -4.28
C GLU A 68 -17.26 -11.37 -3.86
N GLU A 69 -16.24 -12.12 -4.27
CA GLU A 69 -16.14 -13.57 -4.06
C GLU A 69 -15.66 -13.93 -2.65
N ILE A 70 -14.91 -13.06 -2.01
CA ILE A 70 -14.33 -13.28 -0.67
C ILE A 70 -14.89 -12.22 0.26
N PRO A 71 -15.95 -12.53 1.02
CA PRO A 71 -16.49 -11.61 2.03
C PRO A 71 -15.37 -11.16 2.99
N ASP A 72 -15.42 -9.90 3.40
CA ASP A 72 -14.45 -9.27 4.29
C ASP A 72 -13.04 -9.03 3.70
N LEU A 73 -12.76 -9.43 2.46
CA LEU A 73 -11.56 -8.99 1.76
C LEU A 73 -11.79 -7.61 1.15
N VAL A 74 -11.22 -6.60 1.79
CA VAL A 74 -11.22 -5.22 1.30
C VAL A 74 -9.77 -4.73 1.24
N ILE A 75 -9.33 -4.37 0.03
CA ILE A 75 -7.94 -4.00 -0.26
C ILE A 75 -7.80 -2.48 -0.19
N GLY A 76 -6.79 -2.01 0.54
CA GLY A 76 -6.27 -0.64 0.47
C GLY A 76 -4.82 -0.65 0.00
N VAL A 77 -4.37 0.43 -0.63
CA VAL A 77 -3.00 0.53 -1.17
C VAL A 77 -2.34 1.82 -0.69
N GLU A 78 -1.08 1.72 -0.29
CA GLU A 78 -0.21 2.87 -0.04
C GLU A 78 1.20 2.61 -0.62
N ILE A 79 2.03 3.64 -0.77
CA ILE A 79 3.29 3.52 -1.50
C ILE A 79 4.47 3.96 -0.63
N CYS A 80 5.33 3.00 -0.31
CA CYS A 80 6.66 3.19 0.26
C CYS A 80 6.68 4.14 1.47
N GLU A 81 7.11 5.39 1.29
CA GLU A 81 7.22 6.44 2.32
C GLU A 81 5.89 6.68 3.07
N ASP A 82 4.75 6.35 2.46
CA ASP A 82 3.45 6.51 3.10
C ASP A 82 3.39 5.75 4.45
N LEU A 83 3.99 4.56 4.53
CA LEU A 83 4.08 3.79 5.79
C LEU A 83 4.98 4.46 6.85
N TRP A 84 6.04 5.18 6.41
CA TRP A 84 7.03 5.77 7.31
C TRP A 84 6.57 7.11 7.89
N ALA A 85 5.57 7.71 7.29
CA ALA A 85 4.99 8.97 7.74
C ALA A 85 4.27 8.82 9.09
N PRO A 86 4.19 9.89 9.92
CA PRO A 86 3.44 9.87 11.17
C PRO A 86 1.95 9.52 10.99
N GLU A 87 1.37 9.91 9.86
CA GLU A 87 -0.01 9.64 9.49
C GLU A 87 -0.08 8.84 8.18
N PRO A 88 0.14 7.52 8.21
CA PRO A 88 0.06 6.69 7.02
C PRO A 88 -1.35 6.68 6.43
N PRO A 89 -1.50 6.74 5.09
CA PRO A 89 -2.81 6.58 4.43
C PRO A 89 -3.57 5.33 4.86
N SER A 90 -2.86 4.23 5.12
CA SER A 90 -3.44 2.97 5.61
C SER A 90 -4.32 3.14 6.84
N ALA A 91 -4.07 4.13 7.69
CA ALA A 91 -4.92 4.40 8.85
C ALA A 91 -6.33 4.87 8.45
N ALA A 92 -6.43 5.71 7.41
CA ALA A 92 -7.71 6.13 6.85
C ALA A 92 -8.39 5.00 6.07
N LEU A 93 -7.61 4.26 5.26
CA LEU A 93 -8.10 3.12 4.49
C LEU A 93 -8.68 2.03 5.38
N ALA A 94 -7.99 1.69 6.49
CA ALA A 94 -8.47 0.71 7.47
C ALA A 94 -9.75 1.18 8.16
N ARG A 95 -9.88 2.46 8.52
CA ARG A 95 -11.13 3.04 9.04
C ARG A 95 -12.26 2.98 8.02
N SER A 96 -11.95 3.08 6.74
CA SER A 96 -12.93 2.93 5.65
C SER A 96 -13.31 1.49 5.37
N GLY A 97 -12.65 0.51 6.01
CA GLY A 97 -12.99 -0.90 5.92
C GLY A 97 -11.93 -1.81 5.33
N ALA A 98 -10.79 -1.28 4.86
CA ALA A 98 -9.74 -2.13 4.28
C ALA A 98 -9.21 -3.14 5.31
N THR A 99 -9.32 -4.42 5.04
CA THR A 99 -8.82 -5.53 5.86
C THR A 99 -7.43 -6.01 5.42
N LEU A 100 -7.02 -5.64 4.21
CA LEU A 100 -5.71 -5.91 3.64
C LEU A 100 -5.10 -4.63 3.11
N ILE A 101 -3.90 -4.32 3.54
CA ILE A 101 -3.11 -3.19 3.02
C ILE A 101 -1.96 -3.72 2.18
N LEU A 102 -1.82 -3.21 0.96
CA LEU A 102 -0.70 -3.48 0.07
C LEU A 102 0.21 -2.26 0.02
N ASN A 103 1.50 -2.46 0.25
CA ASN A 103 2.51 -1.40 0.15
C ASN A 103 3.55 -1.78 -0.91
N LEU A 104 3.65 -0.95 -1.94
CA LEU A 104 4.65 -1.08 -3.00
C LEU A 104 5.82 -0.16 -2.66
N SER A 105 6.98 -0.74 -2.41
CA SER A 105 8.15 0.00 -1.91
C SER A 105 9.38 -0.12 -2.79
N ALA A 106 10.21 0.92 -2.74
CA ALA A 106 11.61 0.91 -3.12
C ALA A 106 12.40 1.50 -1.94
N SER A 107 12.46 0.74 -0.85
CA SER A 107 13.13 1.11 0.38
C SER A 107 14.56 0.57 0.38
N ASN A 108 15.54 1.48 0.42
CA ASN A 108 16.94 1.09 0.41
C ASN A 108 17.34 0.26 1.62
N GLU A 109 18.38 -0.55 1.45
CA GLU A 109 18.94 -1.37 2.52
C GLU A 109 20.11 -0.63 3.19
N THR A 110 20.05 -0.47 4.48
CA THR A 110 21.11 0.05 5.34
C THR A 110 21.23 -0.82 6.59
N VAL A 111 22.36 -0.69 7.31
CA VAL A 111 22.59 -1.45 8.54
C VAL A 111 21.47 -1.19 9.55
N GLY A 112 20.82 -2.24 10.03
CA GLY A 112 19.72 -2.19 11.02
C GLY A 112 18.34 -1.88 10.46
N LYS A 113 18.22 -1.41 9.22
CA LYS A 113 16.93 -1.00 8.63
C LYS A 113 15.94 -2.15 8.46
N ALA A 114 16.44 -3.36 8.21
CA ALA A 114 15.58 -4.54 8.06
C ALA A 114 14.74 -4.81 9.32
N ASN A 115 15.35 -4.74 10.51
CA ASN A 115 14.62 -4.94 11.78
C ASN A 115 13.61 -3.81 12.02
N TYR A 116 13.99 -2.58 11.72
CA TYR A 116 13.08 -1.43 11.83
C TYR A 116 11.88 -1.60 10.89
N ARG A 117 12.11 -1.94 9.62
CA ARG A 117 11.07 -2.19 8.61
C ARG A 117 10.11 -3.30 9.05
N ARG A 118 10.65 -4.43 9.55
CA ARG A 118 9.86 -5.54 10.08
C ARG A 118 8.94 -5.08 11.22
N ASN A 119 9.48 -4.36 12.18
CA ASN A 119 8.73 -3.85 13.32
C ASN A 119 7.67 -2.84 12.89
N LEU A 120 7.98 -2.00 11.92
CA LEU A 120 7.05 -1.00 11.38
C LEU A 120 5.86 -1.66 10.68
N VAL A 121 6.12 -2.64 9.80
CA VAL A 121 5.08 -3.39 9.08
C VAL A 121 4.20 -4.19 10.06
N ALA A 122 4.82 -4.94 10.97
CA ALA A 122 4.08 -5.71 11.97
C ALA A 122 3.29 -4.77 12.92
N GLY A 123 3.90 -3.69 13.38
CA GLY A 123 3.23 -2.72 14.25
C GLY A 123 2.04 -2.04 13.57
N GLN A 124 2.17 -1.69 12.29
CA GLN A 124 1.06 -1.10 11.52
C GLN A 124 -0.07 -2.11 11.32
N SER A 125 0.27 -3.35 10.94
CA SER A 125 -0.69 -4.45 10.83
C SER A 125 -1.48 -4.66 12.13
N GLY A 126 -0.81 -4.71 13.26
CA GLY A 126 -1.45 -4.88 14.59
C GLY A 126 -2.30 -3.68 14.99
N ARG A 127 -1.78 -2.46 14.80
CA ARG A 127 -2.52 -1.23 15.14
C ARG A 127 -3.82 -1.09 14.35
N LEU A 128 -3.83 -1.55 13.09
CA LEU A 128 -4.97 -1.43 12.19
C LEU A 128 -5.86 -2.68 12.15
N LEU A 129 -5.47 -3.76 12.85
CA LEU A 129 -6.15 -5.06 12.78
C LEU A 129 -6.36 -5.49 11.33
N CYS A 130 -5.27 -5.55 10.56
CA CYS A 130 -5.31 -5.86 9.13
C CYS A 130 -4.19 -6.83 8.74
N GLY A 131 -4.36 -7.47 7.59
CA GLY A 131 -3.27 -8.03 6.84
C GLY A 131 -2.44 -6.89 6.22
N TYR A 132 -1.12 -7.00 6.23
CA TYR A 132 -0.23 -6.03 5.61
C TYR A 132 0.81 -6.74 4.75
N VAL A 133 0.80 -6.43 3.45
CA VAL A 133 1.75 -6.97 2.48
C VAL A 133 2.67 -5.85 2.00
N TYR A 134 3.94 -6.02 2.28
CA TYR A 134 5.00 -5.10 1.90
C TYR A 134 5.86 -5.74 0.83
N ALA A 135 5.88 -5.18 -0.38
CA ALA A 135 6.68 -5.64 -1.50
C ALA A 135 7.76 -4.60 -1.82
N ASP A 136 9.02 -5.00 -1.74
CA ASP A 136 10.16 -4.09 -1.88
C ASP A 136 10.97 -4.38 -3.15
N ALA A 137 11.57 -3.33 -3.68
CA ALA A 137 12.54 -3.42 -4.79
C ALA A 137 13.70 -4.35 -4.41
N GLY A 138 14.13 -5.16 -5.35
CA GLY A 138 15.11 -6.20 -5.15
C GLY A 138 16.32 -6.13 -6.08
N GLU A 139 16.89 -7.31 -6.35
CA GLU A 139 18.03 -7.45 -7.24
C GLU A 139 17.71 -6.87 -8.62
N GLY A 140 18.66 -6.11 -9.16
CA GLY A 140 18.52 -5.42 -10.45
C GLY A 140 17.95 -4.02 -10.37
N GLU A 141 17.33 -3.64 -9.24
CA GLU A 141 16.79 -2.29 -9.02
C GLU A 141 17.82 -1.35 -8.39
N SER A 142 18.93 -1.88 -7.87
CA SER A 142 19.97 -1.08 -7.21
C SER A 142 20.62 -0.09 -8.18
N THR A 143 20.88 1.12 -7.67
CA THR A 143 21.51 2.23 -8.41
C THR A 143 22.86 2.60 -7.80
N THR A 144 23.48 3.67 -8.28
CA THR A 144 24.73 4.19 -7.71
C THR A 144 24.58 4.57 -6.23
N ASP A 145 23.43 5.15 -5.86
CA ASP A 145 23.20 5.72 -4.52
C ASP A 145 22.40 4.78 -3.60
N LEU A 146 21.64 3.83 -4.18
CA LEU A 146 20.69 3.00 -3.47
C LEU A 146 20.94 1.51 -3.72
N VAL A 147 20.94 0.73 -2.64
CA VAL A 147 20.97 -0.74 -2.67
C VAL A 147 19.66 -1.25 -2.12
N PHE A 148 19.05 -2.21 -2.81
CA PHE A 148 17.80 -2.84 -2.42
C PHE A 148 18.00 -4.31 -2.11
N SER A 149 17.24 -4.81 -1.15
CA SER A 149 17.35 -6.20 -0.66
C SER A 149 16.15 -7.08 -1.04
N GLY A 150 15.12 -6.53 -1.69
CA GLY A 150 13.89 -7.24 -1.95
C GLY A 150 13.22 -7.72 -0.66
N HIS A 151 13.18 -6.85 0.37
CA HIS A 151 12.65 -7.22 1.67
C HIS A 151 11.12 -7.28 1.66
N ASN A 152 10.57 -8.39 1.22
CA ASN A 152 9.15 -8.66 1.21
C ASN A 152 8.69 -9.17 2.57
N ILE A 153 7.58 -8.63 3.07
CA ILE A 153 7.03 -8.94 4.39
C ILE A 153 5.51 -9.12 4.28
N ILE A 154 4.99 -10.18 4.90
CA ILE A 154 3.56 -10.38 5.09
C ILE A 154 3.31 -10.46 6.59
N ALA A 155 2.43 -9.60 7.11
CA ALA A 155 2.05 -9.58 8.52
C ALA A 155 0.52 -9.58 8.67
N GLU A 156 0.03 -10.13 9.77
CA GLU A 156 -1.38 -10.12 10.16
C GLU A 156 -1.51 -9.79 11.63
N ASN A 157 -2.29 -8.77 11.96
CA ASN A 157 -2.57 -8.38 13.35
C ASN A 157 -1.33 -8.35 14.25
N GLY A 158 -0.24 -7.77 13.77
CA GLY A 158 1.00 -7.65 14.52
C GLY A 158 1.95 -8.85 14.43
N SER A 159 1.51 -9.97 13.88
CA SER A 159 2.31 -11.18 13.71
C SER A 159 2.96 -11.21 12.33
N LEU A 160 4.24 -11.54 12.28
CA LEU A 160 4.95 -11.80 11.03
C LEU A 160 4.55 -13.18 10.52
N LEU A 161 3.99 -13.27 9.33
CA LEU A 161 3.57 -14.54 8.70
C LEU A 161 4.63 -15.07 7.74
N ALA A 162 5.21 -14.20 6.91
CA ALA A 162 6.25 -14.56 5.98
C ALA A 162 7.19 -13.39 5.73
N GLU A 163 8.44 -13.71 5.46
CA GLU A 163 9.49 -12.72 5.18
C GLU A 163 10.51 -13.30 4.20
N ARG A 164 10.99 -12.45 3.30
CA ARG A 164 12.10 -12.79 2.39
C ARG A 164 12.97 -11.57 2.17
N ARG A 165 14.29 -11.78 2.13
CA ARG A 165 15.29 -10.76 1.86
C ARG A 165 16.50 -11.36 1.16
N PHE A 166 17.12 -10.61 0.25
CA PHE A 166 18.29 -11.04 -0.55
C PHE A 166 18.07 -12.32 -1.36
N ALA A 167 16.82 -12.57 -1.76
CA ALA A 167 16.49 -13.73 -2.57
C ALA A 167 15.38 -13.37 -3.56
N ALA A 168 15.51 -13.83 -4.78
CA ALA A 168 14.45 -13.72 -5.80
C ALA A 168 13.31 -14.71 -5.52
N GLY A 169 12.13 -14.42 -6.03
CA GLY A 169 10.96 -15.29 -6.03
C GLY A 169 9.80 -14.79 -5.19
N LEU A 170 8.77 -15.62 -5.08
CA LEU A 170 7.52 -15.29 -4.38
C LEU A 170 7.64 -15.46 -2.87
N THR A 171 7.01 -14.57 -2.13
CA THR A 171 6.71 -14.72 -0.69
C THR A 171 5.23 -14.97 -0.56
N ILE A 172 4.85 -16.08 0.05
CA ILE A 172 3.46 -16.55 0.11
C ILE A 172 3.08 -16.81 1.56
N SER A 173 1.86 -16.41 1.93
CA SER A 173 1.22 -16.73 3.20
C SER A 173 -0.29 -16.69 3.08
N GLU A 174 -0.99 -17.13 4.11
CA GLU A 174 -2.43 -17.04 4.24
C GLU A 174 -2.78 -15.94 5.24
N ILE A 175 -3.85 -15.18 4.98
CA ILE A 175 -4.38 -14.13 5.85
C ILE A 175 -5.85 -14.42 6.15
N ASP A 176 -6.21 -14.48 7.43
CA ASP A 176 -7.59 -14.69 7.87
C ASP A 176 -8.38 -13.36 7.92
N VAL A 177 -8.87 -12.93 6.76
CA VAL A 177 -9.62 -11.67 6.64
C VAL A 177 -10.93 -11.68 7.42
N GLN A 178 -11.57 -12.84 7.61
CA GLN A 178 -12.80 -12.97 8.39
C GLN A 178 -12.55 -12.71 9.87
N ARG A 179 -11.48 -13.29 10.42
CA ARG A 179 -11.04 -13.02 11.77
C ARG A 179 -10.71 -11.54 11.99
N LEU A 180 -9.95 -10.95 11.06
CA LEU A 180 -9.61 -9.52 11.13
C LEU A 180 -10.85 -8.63 11.13
N ALA A 181 -11.83 -8.94 10.29
CA ALA A 181 -13.09 -8.20 10.25
C ALA A 181 -13.91 -8.37 11.55
N TYR A 182 -13.88 -9.58 12.13
CA TYR A 182 -14.58 -9.89 13.37
C TYR A 182 -13.96 -9.20 14.60
N GLU A 183 -12.63 -9.20 14.70
CA GLU A 183 -11.87 -8.63 15.83
C GLU A 183 -11.89 -7.10 15.84
N ARG A 184 -12.23 -6.45 14.72
CA ARG A 184 -12.31 -4.99 14.68
C ARG A 184 -13.45 -4.47 15.56
N PRO A 185 -13.16 -3.47 16.43
CA PRO A 185 -14.22 -2.79 17.16
C PRO A 185 -15.25 -2.25 16.16
N ARG A 186 -16.50 -2.63 16.32
CA ARG A 186 -17.59 -2.02 15.57
C ARG A 186 -17.83 -0.63 16.17
N PRO A 187 -17.46 0.47 15.52
CA PRO A 187 -17.85 1.78 16.01
C PRO A 187 -19.37 1.85 15.95
N GLY A 188 -19.98 2.51 16.91
CA GLY A 188 -21.44 2.76 16.94
C GLY A 188 -21.97 3.60 15.78
N THR A 189 -21.13 3.93 14.81
CA THR A 189 -21.47 4.56 13.53
C THR A 189 -21.25 3.54 12.42
N PRO A 190 -22.24 3.28 11.57
CA PRO A 190 -22.07 2.32 10.49
C PRO A 190 -20.95 2.81 9.56
N TRP A 191 -19.89 2.02 9.45
CA TRP A 191 -18.89 2.17 8.38
C TRP A 191 -19.66 2.07 7.07
N ARG A 192 -19.60 3.07 6.24
CA ARG A 192 -20.17 2.98 4.89
C ARG A 192 -19.40 1.86 4.17
N ARG A 193 -20.11 0.79 3.82
CA ARG A 193 -19.55 -0.23 2.94
C ARG A 193 -19.11 0.45 1.65
N PRO A 194 -17.92 0.13 1.12
CA PRO A 194 -17.54 0.57 -0.20
C PRO A 194 -18.65 0.17 -1.17
N THR A 195 -18.95 1.01 -2.14
CA THR A 195 -19.78 0.60 -3.25
C THR A 195 -19.04 -0.52 -3.97
N ALA A 196 -19.61 -1.72 -3.96
CA ALA A 196 -19.10 -2.80 -4.79
C ALA A 196 -19.09 -2.32 -6.24
N TRP A 197 -17.97 -2.43 -6.87
CA TRP A 197 -17.87 -2.28 -8.31
C TRP A 197 -18.21 -3.65 -8.90
N GLY A 198 -19.36 -3.73 -9.57
CA GLY A 198 -19.81 -4.87 -10.35
C GLY A 198 -19.04 -5.00 -11.66
#